data_3803d11fddb223adb889ca3ffe5e45ff
#
_entry.id   3803d11fddb223adb889ca3ffe5e45ff
#
_cell.length_a   1.000
_cell.length_b   1.000
_cell.length_c   1.000
_cell.angle_alpha   90.00
_cell.angle_beta   90.00
_cell.angle_gamma   90.00
#
_symmetry.space_group_name_H-M   'P 1'
#
loop_
_entity.id
_entity.type
_entity.pdbx_description
1 polymer ?
#
loop_
_entity_poly.entity_id
_entity_poly.type
_entity_poly.pdbx_seq_one_letter_code
_entity_poly.pdbx_strand_id
1 'polypeptide(L)'
;MSHANAVAADTPLAAPSPTNYLTADGNLLNNDHNIDDDRLVELYRQMLRTRAFDEAAMRLQRIGRIPAYYPCAGQETHVAVASALEDRDWIFSQYREQGVRLTRGVPVLNELALWRGMPHAFWDPAEYRVTPMNVTIGTHLPQATGYGYGAKLLGKDEISLALFGDGATSEVDFHAALNFAGVWKTPTVFFCQNNRYAQSTPIEQQTASETLAQKANAYGIEGVLVDGMDIIAVHTALDAAVAKARAGGGPTMIESLCYRYTPHSTYDGTPVYRTREEEAEWKEKDPLVRTRAYLLGRGLIDEDFDESVKSEMRAEVDTAIDELETMPLPPRDTSFRAVHEKMPQRLIEQLHEEQAAAGEELSVIADDERYSPGDEIEPDGERKALTLVESLNLALDHAMSERDQTVIMGEDVGREGGVFRVTADMYEKYGADRMLDTPLCELGIIGTAIGMSMAGVRPVAEMEFAGFAFTAFDQIISHVARYSWRTVGKVRFPLVIRMPGGGGHEGYEGHSDSTEALFAHPPGGLQVVYPSNAIDAKGLMAAALESEDPVIFFEPIVKYFTRHDDVPVSTLRSRLVKRGSRVPGLM
;
A
#
# COMPACT_ATOMS: atom_id res chain seq x y z
N MET A 1 -11.81 15.65 48.00
CA MET A 1 -11.84 14.18 48.03
C MET A 1 -13.05 13.75 47.22
N SER A 2 -12.89 13.44 45.95
CA SER A 2 -13.92 12.83 45.14
C SER A 2 -13.38 11.49 44.69
N HIS A 3 -14.07 10.44 45.04
CA HIS A 3 -13.76 9.07 44.66
C HIS A 3 -13.86 8.96 43.14
N ALA A 4 -12.72 8.72 42.48
CA ALA A 4 -12.72 8.18 41.15
C ALA A 4 -13.37 6.80 41.21
N ASN A 5 -14.50 6.65 40.56
CA ASN A 5 -15.06 5.34 40.25
C ASN A 5 -14.05 4.62 39.36
N ALA A 6 -13.29 3.70 39.92
CA ALA A 6 -12.59 2.70 39.13
C ALA A 6 -13.67 1.92 38.39
N VAL A 7 -13.74 2.12 37.08
CA VAL A 7 -14.49 1.24 36.20
C VAL A 7 -13.85 -0.13 36.36
N ALA A 8 -14.58 -1.06 36.89
CA ALA A 8 -14.14 -2.44 37.02
C ALA A 8 -13.84 -2.99 35.62
N ALA A 9 -12.55 -3.21 35.34
CA ALA A 9 -12.10 -3.95 34.19
C ALA A 9 -12.25 -5.46 34.47
N ASP A 10 -13.46 -5.92 34.65
CA ASP A 10 -13.74 -7.31 35.05
C ASP A 10 -14.71 -8.00 34.10
N THR A 11 -14.44 -7.91 32.79
CA THR A 11 -14.86 -8.96 31.86
C THR A 11 -13.86 -8.92 30.71
N PRO A 12 -13.00 -9.93 30.54
CA PRO A 12 -12.31 -10.09 29.29
C PRO A 12 -13.35 -10.04 28.16
N LEU A 13 -13.16 -9.19 27.16
CA LEU A 13 -14.01 -9.23 25.97
C LEU A 13 -13.98 -10.68 25.48
N ALA A 14 -15.12 -11.37 25.55
CA ALA A 14 -15.19 -12.75 25.09
C ALA A 14 -14.69 -12.82 23.65
N ALA A 15 -13.81 -13.78 23.38
CA ALA A 15 -13.35 -14.01 22.02
C ALA A 15 -14.56 -14.31 21.12
N PRO A 16 -14.64 -13.71 19.92
CA PRO A 16 -15.67 -14.09 18.96
C PRO A 16 -15.54 -15.58 18.64
N SER A 17 -16.67 -16.29 18.56
CA SER A 17 -16.69 -17.67 18.08
C SER A 17 -16.56 -17.68 16.56
N PRO A 18 -15.82 -18.63 15.94
CA PRO A 18 -15.74 -18.73 14.50
C PRO A 18 -17.11 -18.98 13.86
N THR A 19 -17.47 -18.17 12.87
CA THR A 19 -18.65 -18.44 12.07
C THR A 19 -18.33 -19.51 11.04
N ASN A 20 -19.20 -20.52 10.92
CA ASN A 20 -19.11 -21.57 9.91
C ASN A 20 -20.50 -21.95 9.40
N TYR A 21 -20.58 -22.42 8.18
CA TYR A 21 -21.79 -22.85 7.50
C TYR A 21 -21.71 -24.32 7.04
N LEU A 22 -20.52 -24.83 6.75
CA LEU A 22 -20.29 -26.20 6.33
C LEU A 22 -19.54 -26.99 7.38
N THR A 23 -19.96 -28.24 7.59
CA THR A 23 -19.13 -29.23 8.30
C THR A 23 -17.94 -29.64 7.43
N ALA A 24 -16.97 -30.38 7.99
CA ALA A 24 -15.81 -30.90 7.24
C ALA A 24 -16.22 -31.82 6.06
N ASP A 25 -17.30 -32.57 6.22
CA ASP A 25 -17.88 -33.46 5.21
C ASP A 25 -18.92 -32.79 4.28
N GLY A 26 -19.00 -31.44 4.31
CA GLY A 26 -19.79 -30.67 3.37
C GLY A 26 -21.29 -30.60 3.68
N ASN A 27 -21.74 -30.92 4.89
CA ASN A 27 -23.15 -30.73 5.26
C ASN A 27 -23.37 -29.29 5.71
N LEU A 28 -24.51 -28.72 5.28
CA LEU A 28 -24.90 -27.36 5.68
C LEU A 28 -25.38 -27.37 7.14
N LEU A 29 -24.79 -26.50 7.96
CA LEU A 29 -25.13 -26.33 9.38
C LEU A 29 -26.28 -25.35 9.57
N ASN A 30 -26.28 -24.32 8.77
CA ASN A 30 -27.29 -23.26 8.85
C ASN A 30 -27.48 -22.61 7.45
N ASN A 31 -28.63 -22.01 7.20
CA ASN A 31 -29.00 -21.45 5.92
C ASN A 31 -29.05 -19.89 5.95
N ASP A 32 -28.44 -19.26 6.94
CA ASP A 32 -28.44 -17.80 7.12
C ASP A 32 -27.35 -17.11 6.26
N HIS A 33 -27.11 -17.62 5.06
CA HIS A 33 -26.19 -17.01 4.10
C HIS A 33 -26.95 -16.44 2.90
N ASN A 34 -26.35 -15.46 2.24
CA ASN A 34 -26.92 -14.77 1.10
C ASN A 34 -26.28 -15.17 -0.25
N ILE A 35 -25.41 -16.19 -0.25
CA ILE A 35 -24.74 -16.63 -1.48
C ILE A 35 -25.68 -17.50 -2.30
N ASP A 36 -25.85 -17.17 -3.58
CA ASP A 36 -26.60 -17.98 -4.54
C ASP A 36 -25.76 -19.15 -5.11
N ASP A 37 -26.45 -20.09 -5.74
CA ASP A 37 -25.83 -21.32 -6.24
C ASP A 37 -24.81 -21.06 -7.35
N ASP A 38 -25.10 -20.16 -8.29
CA ASP A 38 -24.21 -19.84 -9.41
C ASP A 38 -22.92 -19.18 -8.89
N ARG A 39 -23.04 -18.27 -7.95
CA ARG A 39 -21.90 -17.63 -7.28
C ARG A 39 -21.05 -18.66 -6.51
N LEU A 40 -21.68 -19.58 -5.82
CA LEU A 40 -20.96 -20.62 -5.07
C LEU A 40 -20.21 -21.57 -5.99
N VAL A 41 -20.79 -21.99 -7.10
CA VAL A 41 -20.13 -22.80 -8.13
C VAL A 41 -18.93 -22.03 -8.72
N GLU A 42 -19.10 -20.74 -9.02
CA GLU A 42 -17.99 -19.93 -9.53
C GLU A 42 -16.86 -19.77 -8.51
N LEU A 43 -17.16 -19.52 -7.24
CA LEU A 43 -16.15 -19.47 -6.18
C LEU A 43 -15.38 -20.79 -6.07
N TYR A 44 -16.10 -21.91 -6.16
CA TYR A 44 -15.46 -23.23 -6.16
C TYR A 44 -14.55 -23.43 -7.39
N ARG A 45 -15.00 -22.99 -8.58
CA ARG A 45 -14.16 -22.98 -9.79
C ARG A 45 -12.88 -22.17 -9.57
N GLN A 46 -12.96 -20.97 -8.99
CA GLN A 46 -11.80 -20.14 -8.73
C GLN A 46 -10.85 -20.75 -7.68
N MET A 47 -11.39 -21.39 -6.66
CA MET A 47 -10.57 -22.16 -5.69
C MET A 47 -9.80 -23.31 -6.37
N LEU A 48 -10.46 -24.06 -7.25
CA LEU A 48 -9.82 -25.14 -8.05
C LEU A 48 -8.74 -24.59 -8.98
N ARG A 49 -9.02 -23.49 -9.68
CA ARG A 49 -8.05 -22.79 -10.53
C ARG A 49 -6.83 -22.35 -9.71
N THR A 50 -7.06 -21.79 -8.53
CA THR A 50 -6.00 -21.36 -7.62
C THR A 50 -5.10 -22.53 -7.19
N ARG A 51 -5.69 -23.65 -6.76
CA ARG A 51 -4.94 -24.87 -6.39
C ARG A 51 -4.15 -25.44 -7.57
N ALA A 52 -4.76 -25.50 -8.76
CA ALA A 52 -4.11 -26.02 -9.96
C ALA A 52 -2.95 -25.10 -10.41
N PHE A 53 -3.11 -23.78 -10.32
CA PHE A 53 -2.03 -22.82 -10.56
C PHE A 53 -0.89 -23.00 -9.55
N ASP A 54 -1.21 -23.11 -8.26
CA ASP A 54 -0.25 -23.29 -7.16
C ASP A 54 0.62 -24.56 -7.38
N GLU A 55 -0.01 -25.67 -7.74
CA GLU A 55 0.66 -26.93 -8.07
C GLU A 55 1.57 -26.79 -9.31
N ALA A 56 1.10 -26.08 -10.34
CA ALA A 56 1.86 -25.84 -11.55
C ALA A 56 3.06 -24.92 -11.28
N ALA A 57 2.90 -23.83 -10.53
CA ALA A 57 3.97 -22.92 -10.17
C ALA A 57 5.06 -23.61 -9.31
N MET A 58 4.66 -24.44 -8.35
CA MET A 58 5.61 -25.27 -7.59
C MET A 58 6.40 -26.24 -8.50
N ARG A 59 5.74 -26.85 -9.50
CA ARG A 59 6.41 -27.69 -10.50
C ARG A 59 7.42 -26.88 -11.31
N LEU A 60 7.03 -25.69 -11.81
CA LEU A 60 7.90 -24.79 -12.56
C LEU A 60 9.13 -24.39 -11.77
N GLN A 61 8.97 -24.13 -10.47
CA GLN A 61 10.10 -23.82 -9.58
C GLN A 61 11.04 -25.01 -9.43
N ARG A 62 10.51 -26.23 -9.21
CA ARG A 62 11.35 -27.45 -9.07
C ARG A 62 12.19 -27.75 -10.29
N ILE A 63 11.71 -27.43 -11.49
CA ILE A 63 12.45 -27.58 -12.75
C ILE A 63 13.23 -26.33 -13.16
N GLY A 64 13.31 -25.32 -12.28
CA GLY A 64 14.13 -24.11 -12.46
C GLY A 64 13.58 -23.09 -13.45
N ARG A 65 12.30 -23.16 -13.84
CA ARG A 65 11.67 -22.18 -14.75
C ARG A 65 11.28 -20.87 -14.07
N ILE A 66 10.98 -20.93 -12.77
CA ILE A 66 10.85 -19.76 -11.91
C ILE A 66 11.79 -19.91 -10.70
N PRO A 67 12.40 -18.81 -10.20
CA PRO A 67 13.40 -18.91 -9.14
C PRO A 67 12.80 -19.26 -7.78
N ALA A 68 11.65 -18.69 -7.45
CA ALA A 68 10.98 -18.83 -6.15
C ALA A 68 9.47 -18.81 -6.30
N TYR A 69 8.78 -19.41 -5.32
CA TYR A 69 7.34 -19.35 -5.24
C TYR A 69 6.86 -19.48 -3.78
N TYR A 70 5.77 -18.80 -3.44
CA TYR A 70 5.12 -18.86 -2.13
C TYR A 70 3.74 -19.50 -2.27
N PRO A 71 3.62 -20.83 -2.03
CA PRO A 71 2.38 -21.55 -2.28
C PRO A 71 1.26 -21.13 -1.31
N CYS A 72 0.00 -21.21 -1.78
CA CYS A 72 -1.19 -20.85 -1.00
C CYS A 72 -2.14 -22.00 -0.69
N ALA A 73 -1.76 -23.26 -0.98
CA ALA A 73 -2.60 -24.42 -0.74
C ALA A 73 -3.12 -24.47 0.72
N GLY A 74 -4.44 -24.58 0.88
CA GLY A 74 -5.16 -24.49 2.14
C GLY A 74 -5.75 -23.10 2.44
N GLN A 75 -5.50 -22.10 1.58
CA GLN A 75 -5.97 -20.72 1.73
C GLN A 75 -6.85 -20.26 0.55
N GLU A 76 -7.34 -21.17 -0.29
CA GLU A 76 -8.02 -20.87 -1.56
C GLU A 76 -9.32 -20.09 -1.37
N THR A 77 -9.93 -20.12 -0.19
CA THR A 77 -11.14 -19.33 0.14
C THR A 77 -10.93 -17.83 0.00
N HIS A 78 -9.66 -17.36 -0.04
CA HIS A 78 -9.35 -15.95 -0.28
C HIS A 78 -9.87 -15.43 -1.64
N VAL A 79 -10.21 -16.31 -2.59
CA VAL A 79 -10.84 -15.91 -3.87
C VAL A 79 -12.15 -15.14 -3.65
N ALA A 80 -12.83 -15.37 -2.52
CA ALA A 80 -14.03 -14.64 -2.14
C ALA A 80 -13.80 -13.12 -2.02
N VAL A 81 -12.58 -12.68 -1.73
CA VAL A 81 -12.22 -11.25 -1.66
C VAL A 81 -12.50 -10.54 -2.99
N ALA A 82 -11.98 -11.10 -4.08
CA ALA A 82 -12.21 -10.52 -5.40
C ALA A 82 -13.69 -10.56 -5.83
N SER A 83 -14.43 -11.55 -5.34
CA SER A 83 -15.83 -11.76 -5.64
C SER A 83 -16.77 -10.84 -4.85
N ALA A 84 -16.40 -10.43 -3.63
CA ALA A 84 -17.20 -9.54 -2.79
C ALA A 84 -17.06 -8.05 -3.17
N LEU A 85 -16.03 -7.70 -3.93
CA LEU A 85 -15.72 -6.33 -4.32
C LEU A 85 -16.25 -6.01 -5.72
N GLU A 86 -16.58 -4.75 -5.93
CA GLU A 86 -16.89 -4.22 -7.27
C GLU A 86 -15.61 -3.88 -8.05
N ASP A 87 -15.69 -3.74 -9.38
CA ASP A 87 -14.51 -3.48 -10.24
C ASP A 87 -13.76 -2.19 -9.89
N ARG A 88 -14.46 -1.21 -9.31
CA ARG A 88 -13.88 0.07 -8.87
C ARG A 88 -13.10 -0.02 -7.56
N ASP A 89 -13.32 -1.06 -6.75
CA ASP A 89 -12.70 -1.21 -5.43
C ASP A 89 -11.26 -1.70 -5.54
N TRP A 90 -10.42 -1.26 -4.62
CA TRP A 90 -8.99 -1.56 -4.63
C TRP A 90 -8.59 -2.67 -3.66
N ILE A 91 -7.73 -3.55 -4.14
CA ILE A 91 -7.14 -4.65 -3.38
C ILE A 91 -5.67 -4.34 -3.13
N PHE A 92 -5.29 -4.30 -1.87
CA PHE A 92 -3.91 -4.17 -1.40
C PHE A 92 -3.40 -5.55 -1.03
N SER A 93 -2.62 -6.14 -1.95
CA SER A 93 -2.19 -7.53 -1.85
C SER A 93 -0.78 -7.69 -1.28
N GLN A 94 -0.55 -8.81 -0.63
CA GLN A 94 0.76 -9.29 -0.23
C GLN A 94 1.28 -10.29 -1.29
N TYR A 95 2.06 -11.29 -0.92
CA TYR A 95 2.66 -12.23 -1.88
C TYR A 95 1.89 -13.55 -2.05
N ARG A 96 0.92 -13.89 -1.17
CA ARG A 96 0.25 -15.20 -1.15
C ARG A 96 -1.18 -15.20 -1.73
N GLU A 97 -1.57 -14.11 -2.36
CA GLU A 97 -2.94 -13.91 -2.85
C GLU A 97 -3.08 -14.13 -4.36
N GLN A 98 -2.42 -15.16 -4.89
CA GLN A 98 -2.49 -15.53 -6.31
C GLN A 98 -3.94 -15.75 -6.76
N GLY A 99 -4.73 -16.47 -5.95
CA GLY A 99 -6.13 -16.73 -6.25
C GLY A 99 -6.96 -15.46 -6.36
N VAL A 100 -6.69 -14.47 -5.51
CA VAL A 100 -7.38 -13.16 -5.56
C VAL A 100 -7.03 -12.43 -6.85
N ARG A 101 -5.74 -12.38 -7.22
CA ARG A 101 -5.28 -11.71 -8.44
C ARG A 101 -5.84 -12.38 -9.69
N LEU A 102 -5.78 -13.70 -9.78
CA LEU A 102 -6.35 -14.46 -10.91
C LEU A 102 -7.86 -14.29 -11.00
N THR A 103 -8.59 -14.31 -9.87
CA THR A 103 -10.05 -14.08 -9.84
C THR A 103 -10.40 -12.65 -10.23
N ARG A 104 -9.53 -11.67 -9.94
CA ARG A 104 -9.67 -10.27 -10.37
C ARG A 104 -9.37 -10.06 -11.86
N GLY A 105 -8.93 -11.09 -12.56
CA GLY A 105 -8.66 -11.08 -13.99
C GLY A 105 -7.20 -10.81 -14.38
N VAL A 106 -6.27 -10.75 -13.41
CA VAL A 106 -4.84 -10.68 -13.75
C VAL A 106 -4.46 -11.92 -14.56
N PRO A 107 -3.90 -11.75 -15.77
CA PRO A 107 -3.55 -12.89 -16.61
C PRO A 107 -2.50 -13.80 -15.97
N VAL A 108 -2.61 -15.10 -16.21
CA VAL A 108 -1.63 -16.10 -15.73
C VAL A 108 -0.20 -15.76 -16.17
N LEU A 109 -0.03 -15.22 -17.37
CA LEU A 109 1.26 -14.74 -17.86
C LEU A 109 1.89 -13.70 -16.93
N ASN A 110 1.12 -12.68 -16.53
CA ASN A 110 1.60 -11.62 -15.66
C ASN A 110 1.91 -12.13 -14.25
N GLU A 111 1.10 -13.06 -13.74
CA GLU A 111 1.36 -13.70 -12.45
C GLU A 111 2.66 -14.53 -12.48
N LEU A 112 2.90 -15.31 -13.54
CA LEU A 112 4.16 -16.05 -13.72
C LEU A 112 5.37 -15.13 -13.95
N ALA A 113 5.20 -14.04 -14.70
CA ALA A 113 6.24 -13.04 -14.92
C ALA A 113 6.69 -12.38 -13.62
N LEU A 114 5.77 -12.13 -12.69
CA LEU A 114 6.08 -11.65 -11.35
C LEU A 114 7.06 -12.59 -10.63
N TRP A 115 6.74 -13.90 -10.59
CA TRP A 115 7.57 -14.90 -9.95
C TRP A 115 8.91 -15.15 -10.66
N ARG A 116 9.00 -14.79 -11.94
CA ARG A 116 10.24 -14.83 -12.71
C ARG A 116 11.09 -13.57 -12.54
N GLY A 117 10.58 -12.54 -11.87
CA GLY A 117 11.28 -11.28 -11.67
C GLY A 117 11.34 -10.38 -12.91
N MET A 118 10.30 -10.42 -13.74
CA MET A 118 10.19 -9.66 -15.00
C MET A 118 9.24 -8.45 -14.83
N PRO A 119 9.74 -7.31 -14.32
CA PRO A 119 8.87 -6.16 -13.99
C PRO A 119 8.14 -5.58 -15.21
N HIS A 120 8.70 -5.69 -16.41
CA HIS A 120 8.08 -5.16 -17.64
C HIS A 120 6.84 -5.96 -18.09
N ALA A 121 6.69 -7.19 -17.64
CA ALA A 121 5.51 -8.01 -17.89
C ALA A 121 4.47 -7.91 -16.77
N PHE A 122 4.59 -6.92 -15.92
CA PHE A 122 3.72 -6.70 -14.79
C PHE A 122 2.33 -6.18 -15.24
N TRP A 123 1.28 -6.48 -14.45
CA TRP A 123 -0.06 -5.94 -14.73
C TRP A 123 -0.15 -4.43 -14.42
N ASP A 124 -1.13 -3.77 -15.02
CA ASP A 124 -1.46 -2.39 -14.65
C ASP A 124 -2.30 -2.37 -13.37
N PRO A 125 -1.79 -1.82 -12.25
CA PRO A 125 -2.57 -1.76 -11.02
C PRO A 125 -3.89 -0.99 -11.14
N ALA A 126 -3.95 0.00 -12.02
CA ALA A 126 -5.15 0.80 -12.22
C ALA A 126 -6.22 0.04 -13.05
N GLU A 127 -5.80 -0.85 -13.95
CA GLU A 127 -6.71 -1.69 -14.75
C GLU A 127 -7.40 -2.75 -13.90
N TYR A 128 -6.62 -3.49 -13.11
CA TYR A 128 -7.14 -4.59 -12.29
C TYR A 128 -7.55 -4.18 -10.87
N ARG A 129 -7.27 -2.93 -10.48
CA ARG A 129 -7.51 -2.43 -9.12
C ARG A 129 -6.85 -3.30 -8.05
N VAL A 130 -5.67 -3.82 -8.37
CA VAL A 130 -4.85 -4.65 -7.48
C VAL A 130 -3.44 -4.07 -7.42
N THR A 131 -2.98 -3.74 -6.21
CA THR A 131 -1.64 -3.20 -6.01
C THR A 131 -0.57 -4.23 -6.39
N PRO A 132 0.64 -3.78 -6.75
CA PRO A 132 1.78 -4.68 -6.86
C PRO A 132 1.97 -5.49 -5.58
N MET A 133 2.45 -6.72 -5.75
CA MET A 133 2.79 -7.58 -4.63
C MET A 133 3.71 -6.86 -3.64
N ASN A 134 3.31 -6.83 -2.38
CA ASN A 134 4.13 -6.33 -1.30
C ASN A 134 4.81 -7.48 -0.55
N VAL A 135 6.13 -7.43 -0.42
CA VAL A 135 6.92 -8.45 0.28
C VAL A 135 7.21 -8.01 1.73
N THR A 136 7.38 -6.71 1.98
CA THR A 136 7.56 -6.19 3.34
C THR A 136 6.26 -6.33 4.11
N ILE A 137 6.31 -7.13 5.18
CA ILE A 137 5.10 -7.58 5.88
C ILE A 137 4.35 -6.39 6.50
N GLY A 138 3.05 -6.28 6.22
CA GLY A 138 2.17 -5.29 6.86
C GLY A 138 2.21 -3.87 6.26
N THR A 139 3.27 -3.48 5.57
CA THR A 139 3.50 -2.07 5.16
C THR A 139 2.44 -1.50 4.21
N HIS A 140 1.67 -2.33 3.53
CA HIS A 140 0.56 -1.93 2.66
C HIS A 140 -0.74 -1.61 3.42
N LEU A 141 -0.83 -1.95 4.71
CA LEU A 141 -2.03 -1.73 5.52
C LEU A 141 -2.33 -0.23 5.73
N PRO A 142 -1.35 0.62 6.14
CA PRO A 142 -1.57 2.06 6.20
C PRO A 142 -1.92 2.65 4.82
N GLN A 143 -1.35 2.10 3.73
CA GLN A 143 -1.66 2.54 2.37
C GLN A 143 -3.13 2.26 2.02
N ALA A 144 -3.65 1.07 2.35
CA ALA A 144 -5.07 0.76 2.16
C ALA A 144 -5.97 1.69 2.97
N THR A 145 -5.61 1.98 4.23
CA THR A 145 -6.30 2.94 5.10
C THR A 145 -6.34 4.33 4.44
N GLY A 146 -5.19 4.79 3.96
CA GLY A 146 -5.06 6.08 3.28
C GLY A 146 -5.85 6.16 1.99
N TYR A 147 -5.86 5.09 1.18
CA TYR A 147 -6.69 5.02 -0.02
C TYR A 147 -8.18 5.19 0.32
N GLY A 148 -8.68 4.40 1.27
CA GLY A 148 -10.06 4.49 1.72
C GLY A 148 -10.42 5.89 2.22
N TYR A 149 -9.52 6.52 2.98
CA TYR A 149 -9.75 7.89 3.44
C TYR A 149 -9.73 8.90 2.30
N GLY A 150 -8.78 8.81 1.38
CA GLY A 150 -8.70 9.66 0.20
C GLY A 150 -9.92 9.53 -0.70
N ALA A 151 -10.42 8.31 -0.93
CA ALA A 151 -11.65 8.07 -1.65
C ALA A 151 -12.85 8.74 -0.98
N LYS A 152 -12.96 8.62 0.36
CA LYS A 152 -13.99 9.27 1.17
C LYS A 152 -13.93 10.80 1.05
N LEU A 153 -12.73 11.41 1.15
CA LEU A 153 -12.55 12.86 1.00
C LEU A 153 -12.97 13.36 -0.38
N LEU A 154 -12.68 12.59 -1.42
CA LEU A 154 -13.04 12.93 -2.80
C LEU A 154 -14.49 12.55 -3.18
N GLY A 155 -15.27 12.02 -2.24
CA GLY A 155 -16.65 11.59 -2.47
C GLY A 155 -16.78 10.42 -3.46
N LYS A 156 -15.75 9.58 -3.58
CA LYS A 156 -15.76 8.39 -4.43
C LYS A 156 -16.45 7.24 -3.71
N ASP A 157 -17.28 6.49 -4.44
CA ASP A 157 -17.86 5.25 -3.94
C ASP A 157 -16.92 4.07 -4.20
N GLU A 158 -15.76 4.12 -3.55
CA GLU A 158 -14.70 3.11 -3.66
C GLU A 158 -14.30 2.61 -2.26
N ILE A 159 -14.03 1.32 -2.16
CA ILE A 159 -13.56 0.65 -0.94
C ILE A 159 -12.12 0.21 -1.16
N SER A 160 -11.33 0.21 -0.09
CA SER A 160 -10.04 -0.48 -0.04
C SER A 160 -10.14 -1.76 0.76
N LEU A 161 -9.54 -2.84 0.28
CA LEU A 161 -9.41 -4.08 1.02
C LEU A 161 -7.94 -4.49 1.08
N ALA A 162 -7.43 -4.74 2.28
CA ALA A 162 -6.06 -5.19 2.50
C ALA A 162 -6.02 -6.64 2.97
N LEU A 163 -5.24 -7.49 2.27
CA LEU A 163 -4.98 -8.88 2.65
C LEU A 163 -3.62 -9.01 3.33
N PHE A 164 -3.57 -9.77 4.40
CA PHE A 164 -2.33 -10.00 5.15
C PHE A 164 -2.40 -11.31 5.95
N GLY A 165 -1.25 -11.83 6.35
CA GLY A 165 -1.14 -13.01 7.21
C GLY A 165 -1.12 -12.65 8.69
N ASP A 166 -1.23 -13.67 9.55
CA ASP A 166 -1.15 -13.55 11.01
C ASP A 166 0.12 -12.83 11.48
N GLY A 167 1.27 -13.09 10.87
CA GLY A 167 2.53 -12.42 11.21
C GLY A 167 2.50 -10.90 11.08
N ALA A 168 1.72 -10.35 10.14
CA ALA A 168 1.58 -8.91 9.98
C ALA A 168 0.96 -8.23 11.20
N THR A 169 0.21 -8.95 12.03
CA THR A 169 -0.39 -8.39 13.25
C THR A 169 0.60 -8.10 14.36
N SER A 170 1.88 -8.45 14.16
CA SER A 170 3.00 -8.09 15.05
C SER A 170 3.76 -6.85 14.56
N GLU A 171 3.51 -6.39 13.31
CA GLU A 171 4.18 -5.24 12.72
C GLU A 171 3.56 -3.92 13.18
N VAL A 172 4.38 -2.88 13.27
CA VAL A 172 3.94 -1.52 13.68
C VAL A 172 2.91 -0.97 12.70
N ASP A 173 3.05 -1.28 11.42
CA ASP A 173 2.16 -0.88 10.34
C ASP A 173 0.72 -1.36 10.55
N PHE A 174 0.54 -2.57 11.08
CA PHE A 174 -0.78 -3.07 11.45
C PHE A 174 -1.45 -2.17 12.48
N HIS A 175 -0.73 -1.85 13.57
CA HIS A 175 -1.24 -1.02 14.65
C HIS A 175 -1.56 0.40 14.19
N ALA A 176 -0.67 0.99 13.40
CA ALA A 176 -0.88 2.30 12.80
C ALA A 176 -2.11 2.31 11.87
N ALA A 177 -2.19 1.36 10.94
CA ALA A 177 -3.27 1.27 9.96
C ALA A 177 -4.65 1.17 10.62
N LEU A 178 -4.81 0.27 11.60
CA LEU A 178 -6.08 0.08 12.28
C LEU A 178 -6.45 1.30 13.12
N ASN A 179 -5.47 1.92 13.80
CA ASN A 179 -5.74 3.11 14.59
C ASN A 179 -6.24 4.27 13.71
N PHE A 180 -5.55 4.57 12.62
CA PHE A 180 -5.98 5.61 11.66
C PHE A 180 -7.34 5.26 11.04
N ALA A 181 -7.55 4.00 10.66
CA ALA A 181 -8.82 3.56 10.07
C ALA A 181 -10.00 3.73 11.04
N GLY A 182 -9.81 3.38 12.31
CA GLY A 182 -10.82 3.55 13.36
C GLY A 182 -11.16 5.02 13.61
N VAL A 183 -10.13 5.86 13.76
CA VAL A 183 -10.30 7.32 14.00
C VAL A 183 -11.01 7.99 12.82
N TRP A 184 -10.58 7.71 11.59
CA TRP A 184 -11.13 8.33 10.38
C TRP A 184 -12.38 7.65 9.84
N LYS A 185 -12.75 6.48 10.39
CA LYS A 185 -13.86 5.63 9.90
C LYS A 185 -13.76 5.43 8.39
N THR A 186 -12.61 4.90 7.96
CA THR A 186 -12.33 4.69 6.54
C THR A 186 -13.19 3.55 5.97
N PRO A 187 -13.58 3.60 4.68
CA PRO A 187 -14.22 2.48 4.00
C PRO A 187 -13.19 1.41 3.64
N THR A 188 -12.60 0.79 4.67
CA THR A 188 -11.51 -0.18 4.53
C THR A 188 -11.87 -1.50 5.17
N VAL A 189 -11.64 -2.61 4.48
CA VAL A 189 -11.76 -3.97 5.01
C VAL A 189 -10.37 -4.57 5.19
N PHE A 190 -10.07 -5.06 6.38
CA PHE A 190 -8.83 -5.76 6.73
C PHE A 190 -9.08 -7.25 6.76
N PHE A 191 -8.51 -8.01 5.82
CA PHE A 191 -8.71 -9.47 5.71
C PHE A 191 -7.43 -10.21 6.11
N CYS A 192 -7.42 -10.76 7.33
CA CYS A 192 -6.30 -11.50 7.89
C CYS A 192 -6.45 -13.00 7.59
N GLN A 193 -5.56 -13.55 6.79
CA GLN A 193 -5.43 -15.01 6.58
C GLN A 193 -4.59 -15.61 7.70
N ASN A 194 -5.21 -15.95 8.84
CA ASN A 194 -4.53 -16.61 9.94
C ASN A 194 -4.27 -18.06 9.59
N ASN A 195 -3.11 -18.33 8.99
CA ASN A 195 -2.66 -19.69 8.64
C ASN A 195 -1.83 -20.35 9.76
N ARG A 196 -1.83 -19.73 10.96
CA ARG A 196 -1.22 -20.14 12.22
C ARG A 196 0.29 -20.03 12.32
N TYR A 197 0.99 -19.67 11.23
CA TYR A 197 2.45 -19.63 11.22
C TYR A 197 2.98 -18.41 10.47
N ALA A 198 3.57 -17.47 11.21
CA ALA A 198 4.42 -16.43 10.62
C ALA A 198 5.75 -17.07 10.20
N GLN A 199 5.83 -17.50 8.97
CA GLN A 199 6.88 -18.37 8.44
C GLN A 199 6.97 -19.69 9.21
N SER A 200 7.74 -19.78 10.28
CA SER A 200 7.88 -20.92 11.17
C SER A 200 7.41 -20.66 12.62
N THR A 201 7.17 -19.38 12.95
CA THR A 201 6.77 -18.97 14.30
C THR A 201 5.28 -19.19 14.48
N PRO A 202 4.85 -20.05 15.42
CA PRO A 202 3.44 -20.34 15.64
C PRO A 202 2.72 -19.14 16.26
N ILE A 203 1.40 -19.09 16.08
CA ILE A 203 0.56 -17.96 16.51
C ILE A 203 0.68 -17.66 18.00
N GLU A 204 0.87 -18.66 18.85
CA GLU A 204 1.01 -18.55 20.30
C GLU A 204 2.31 -17.82 20.70
N GLN A 205 3.27 -17.70 19.78
CA GLN A 205 4.49 -16.89 19.96
C GLN A 205 4.38 -15.51 19.30
N GLN A 206 3.33 -15.26 18.52
CA GLN A 206 3.05 -13.96 17.89
C GLN A 206 2.18 -13.07 18.77
N THR A 207 1.25 -13.65 19.52
CA THR A 207 0.29 -12.89 20.32
C THR A 207 -0.23 -13.68 21.51
N ALA A 208 -0.55 -12.96 22.59
CA ALA A 208 -1.27 -13.50 23.75
C ALA A 208 -2.80 -13.37 23.61
N SER A 209 -3.32 -12.71 22.58
CA SER A 209 -4.75 -12.66 22.31
C SER A 209 -5.25 -14.05 21.90
N GLU A 210 -6.44 -14.44 22.38
CA GLU A 210 -7.05 -15.72 21.98
C GLU A 210 -7.34 -15.77 20.48
N THR A 211 -7.74 -14.62 19.90
CA THR A 211 -7.94 -14.45 18.45
C THR A 211 -7.31 -13.15 17.97
N LEU A 212 -6.97 -13.09 16.69
CA LEU A 212 -6.49 -11.84 16.09
C LEU A 212 -7.63 -10.82 15.91
N ALA A 213 -8.86 -11.29 15.69
CA ALA A 213 -10.04 -10.46 15.58
C ALA A 213 -10.26 -9.57 16.82
N GLN A 214 -9.90 -10.06 18.02
CA GLN A 214 -9.98 -9.26 19.25
C GLN A 214 -9.10 -8.01 19.24
N LYS A 215 -7.99 -8.01 18.48
CA LYS A 215 -7.10 -6.84 18.38
C LYS A 215 -7.82 -5.62 17.80
N ALA A 216 -8.80 -5.82 16.92
CA ALA A 216 -9.61 -4.76 16.33
C ALA A 216 -10.34 -3.89 17.36
N ASN A 217 -10.73 -4.48 18.48
CA ASN A 217 -11.44 -3.77 19.55
C ASN A 217 -10.61 -2.62 20.16
N ALA A 218 -9.27 -2.76 20.19
CA ALA A 218 -8.38 -1.73 20.70
C ALA A 218 -8.42 -0.43 19.87
N TYR A 219 -8.88 -0.52 18.62
CA TYR A 219 -8.97 0.59 17.66
C TYR A 219 -10.41 1.05 17.41
N GLY A 220 -11.38 0.52 18.15
CA GLY A 220 -12.81 0.79 17.95
C GLY A 220 -13.35 0.24 16.62
N ILE A 221 -12.73 -0.82 16.12
CA ILE A 221 -13.09 -1.51 14.86
C ILE A 221 -13.77 -2.84 15.19
N GLU A 222 -14.77 -3.21 14.41
CA GLU A 222 -15.39 -4.53 14.49
C GLU A 222 -14.40 -5.61 14.05
N GLY A 223 -14.22 -6.63 14.90
CA GLY A 223 -13.45 -7.82 14.61
C GLY A 223 -14.37 -9.02 14.41
N VAL A 224 -14.21 -9.73 13.30
CA VAL A 224 -15.01 -10.90 12.91
C VAL A 224 -14.10 -12.10 12.74
N LEU A 225 -14.42 -13.23 13.39
CA LEU A 225 -13.69 -14.50 13.23
C LEU A 225 -14.52 -15.49 12.42
N VAL A 226 -13.95 -16.01 11.34
CA VAL A 226 -14.59 -17.03 10.49
C VAL A 226 -13.74 -18.28 10.35
N ASP A 227 -14.39 -19.42 10.11
CA ASP A 227 -13.71 -20.62 9.59
C ASP A 227 -13.22 -20.32 8.16
N GLY A 228 -11.93 -20.03 8.04
CA GLY A 228 -11.28 -19.70 6.79
C GLY A 228 -11.17 -20.87 5.80
N MET A 229 -11.53 -22.08 6.23
CA MET A 229 -11.66 -23.25 5.35
C MET A 229 -13.07 -23.39 4.77
N ASP A 230 -14.03 -22.53 5.18
CA ASP A 230 -15.41 -22.53 4.72
C ASP A 230 -15.68 -21.33 3.81
N ILE A 231 -15.83 -21.58 2.52
CA ILE A 231 -16.02 -20.53 1.51
C ILE A 231 -17.31 -19.71 1.73
N ILE A 232 -18.38 -20.34 2.27
CA ILE A 232 -19.64 -19.63 2.56
C ILE A 232 -19.44 -18.67 3.73
N ALA A 233 -18.73 -19.08 4.78
CA ALA A 233 -18.44 -18.24 5.93
C ALA A 233 -17.56 -17.04 5.54
N VAL A 234 -16.51 -17.29 4.76
CA VAL A 234 -15.61 -16.24 4.27
C VAL A 234 -16.35 -15.23 3.39
N HIS A 235 -17.13 -15.70 2.41
CA HIS A 235 -17.89 -14.83 1.52
C HIS A 235 -18.94 -14.00 2.29
N THR A 236 -19.70 -14.62 3.18
CA THR A 236 -20.76 -13.93 3.94
C THR A 236 -20.18 -12.82 4.83
N ALA A 237 -19.05 -13.08 5.48
CA ALA A 237 -18.37 -12.06 6.30
C ALA A 237 -17.81 -10.91 5.44
N LEU A 238 -17.23 -11.22 4.28
CA LEU A 238 -16.74 -10.22 3.34
C LEU A 238 -17.86 -9.33 2.81
N ASP A 239 -18.97 -9.94 2.38
CA ASP A 239 -20.16 -9.21 1.90
C ASP A 239 -20.68 -8.22 2.93
N ALA A 240 -20.81 -8.68 4.18
CA ALA A 240 -21.27 -7.83 5.29
C ALA A 240 -20.29 -6.68 5.58
N ALA A 241 -18.98 -6.95 5.58
CA ALA A 241 -17.96 -5.94 5.82
C ALA A 241 -17.88 -4.90 4.70
N VAL A 242 -17.97 -5.35 3.44
CA VAL A 242 -18.01 -4.48 2.25
C VAL A 242 -19.25 -3.61 2.25
N ALA A 243 -20.43 -4.19 2.49
CA ALA A 243 -21.69 -3.44 2.58
C ALA A 243 -21.65 -2.38 3.69
N LYS A 244 -21.11 -2.72 4.86
CA LYS A 244 -20.91 -1.79 5.98
C LYS A 244 -19.97 -0.65 5.60
N ALA A 245 -18.82 -0.96 5.01
CA ALA A 245 -17.83 0.04 4.59
C ALA A 245 -18.44 1.01 3.56
N ARG A 246 -19.15 0.50 2.56
CA ARG A 246 -19.81 1.28 1.52
C ARG A 246 -20.94 2.17 2.08
N ALA A 247 -21.63 1.70 3.11
CA ALA A 247 -22.65 2.48 3.81
C ALA A 247 -22.05 3.55 4.76
N GLY A 248 -20.72 3.72 4.82
CA GLY A 248 -20.06 4.67 5.72
C GLY A 248 -19.97 4.18 7.18
N GLY A 249 -20.22 2.90 7.43
CA GLY A 249 -20.16 2.28 8.77
C GLY A 249 -18.73 2.09 9.31
N GLY A 250 -17.72 2.50 8.55
CA GLY A 250 -16.31 2.40 8.93
C GLY A 250 -15.70 1.01 8.66
N PRO A 251 -14.45 0.79 9.14
CA PRO A 251 -13.69 -0.41 8.84
C PRO A 251 -14.19 -1.66 9.58
N THR A 252 -13.81 -2.82 9.04
CA THR A 252 -13.98 -4.13 9.68
C THR A 252 -12.69 -4.94 9.52
N MET A 253 -12.28 -5.67 10.54
CA MET A 253 -11.21 -6.67 10.48
C MET A 253 -11.81 -8.07 10.51
N ILE A 254 -11.55 -8.85 9.47
CA ILE A 254 -11.94 -10.26 9.38
C ILE A 254 -10.71 -11.12 9.62
N GLU A 255 -10.77 -12.00 10.62
CA GLU A 255 -9.81 -13.08 10.81
C GLU A 255 -10.36 -14.35 10.16
N SER A 256 -9.74 -14.78 9.08
CA SER A 256 -10.01 -16.01 8.37
C SER A 256 -9.05 -17.09 8.88
N LEU A 257 -9.54 -17.94 9.79
CA LEU A 257 -8.74 -19.00 10.41
C LEU A 257 -8.58 -20.17 9.43
N CYS A 258 -7.41 -20.28 8.83
CA CYS A 258 -7.09 -21.26 7.80
C CYS A 258 -5.79 -22.00 8.12
N TYR A 259 -5.28 -22.77 7.17
CA TYR A 259 -4.04 -23.50 7.33
C TYR A 259 -3.23 -23.55 6.04
N ARG A 260 -1.92 -23.43 6.13
CA ARG A 260 -1.01 -23.55 5.00
C ARG A 260 -0.42 -24.96 4.93
N TYR A 261 -0.81 -25.74 3.92
CA TYR A 261 -0.36 -27.14 3.77
C TYR A 261 1.09 -27.29 3.32
N THR A 262 1.63 -26.26 2.69
CA THR A 262 2.97 -26.26 2.10
C THR A 262 4.00 -25.58 3.02
N PRO A 263 5.31 -25.71 2.76
CA PRO A 263 6.32 -24.85 3.35
C PRO A 263 6.01 -23.36 3.12
N HIS A 264 6.68 -22.48 3.85
CA HIS A 264 6.46 -21.03 3.68
C HIS A 264 6.78 -20.56 2.27
N SER A 265 7.87 -21.06 1.71
CA SER A 265 8.31 -20.83 0.33
C SER A 265 8.91 -22.10 -0.25
N THR A 266 9.16 -22.10 -1.55
CA THR A 266 9.86 -23.21 -2.23
C THR A 266 11.35 -23.26 -1.91
N TYR A 267 11.90 -22.30 -1.20
CA TYR A 267 13.26 -22.35 -0.64
C TYR A 267 13.34 -23.12 0.67
N ASP A 268 12.21 -23.28 1.37
CA ASP A 268 12.18 -23.97 2.65
C ASP A 268 12.17 -25.48 2.44
N GLY A 269 12.88 -26.20 3.32
CA GLY A 269 12.80 -27.64 3.41
C GLY A 269 11.48 -28.14 4.00
N THR A 270 11.42 -29.43 4.31
CA THR A 270 10.27 -30.01 5.02
C THR A 270 10.09 -29.29 6.36
N PRO A 271 8.90 -28.77 6.66
CA PRO A 271 8.65 -28.08 7.92
C PRO A 271 8.93 -28.97 9.13
N VAL A 272 9.78 -28.48 10.04
CA VAL A 272 10.11 -29.16 11.31
C VAL A 272 9.40 -28.55 12.52
N TYR A 273 8.66 -27.45 12.30
CA TYR A 273 7.99 -26.64 13.32
C TYR A 273 6.52 -27.04 13.55
N ARG A 274 6.00 -28.02 12.79
CA ARG A 274 4.64 -28.53 12.90
C ARG A 274 4.62 -30.05 12.72
N THR A 275 3.57 -30.70 13.22
CA THR A 275 3.46 -32.15 13.19
C THR A 275 2.66 -32.64 11.98
N ARG A 276 2.82 -33.92 11.65
CA ARG A 276 2.00 -34.55 10.60
C ARG A 276 0.56 -34.76 11.05
N GLU A 277 0.36 -34.94 12.33
CA GLU A 277 -0.95 -35.10 12.95
C GLU A 277 -1.75 -33.79 12.83
N GLU A 278 -1.12 -32.65 13.12
CA GLU A 278 -1.72 -31.33 12.92
C GLU A 278 -2.09 -31.09 11.44
N GLU A 279 -1.18 -31.39 10.52
CA GLU A 279 -1.47 -31.28 9.08
C GLU A 279 -2.63 -32.17 8.64
N ALA A 280 -2.74 -33.39 9.17
CA ALA A 280 -3.81 -34.31 8.86
C ALA A 280 -5.17 -33.80 9.35
N GLU A 281 -5.22 -33.27 10.58
CA GLU A 281 -6.43 -32.67 11.14
C GLU A 281 -6.96 -31.51 10.28
N TRP A 282 -6.07 -30.62 9.80
CA TRP A 282 -6.47 -29.52 8.93
C TRP A 282 -6.89 -29.97 7.53
N LYS A 283 -6.28 -31.06 7.01
CA LYS A 283 -6.67 -31.65 5.71
C LYS A 283 -8.06 -32.27 5.72
N GLU A 284 -8.55 -32.71 6.87
CA GLU A 284 -9.95 -33.16 7.01
C GLU A 284 -10.95 -32.02 6.75
N LYS A 285 -10.51 -30.76 6.93
CA LYS A 285 -11.31 -29.53 6.72
C LYS A 285 -10.99 -28.85 5.38
N ASP A 286 -10.30 -29.53 4.44
CA ASP A 286 -9.86 -28.91 3.18
C ASP A 286 -11.01 -28.17 2.47
N PRO A 287 -10.81 -26.87 2.11
CA PRO A 287 -11.87 -26.04 1.56
C PRO A 287 -12.42 -26.57 0.23
N LEU A 288 -11.58 -27.22 -0.58
CA LEU A 288 -12.04 -27.82 -1.83
C LEU A 288 -12.85 -29.09 -1.58
N VAL A 289 -12.41 -29.94 -0.65
CA VAL A 289 -13.09 -31.22 -0.35
C VAL A 289 -14.49 -30.97 0.20
N ARG A 290 -14.62 -30.09 1.20
CA ARG A 290 -15.93 -29.79 1.82
C ARG A 290 -16.89 -29.09 0.87
N THR A 291 -16.38 -28.14 0.09
CA THR A 291 -17.22 -27.40 -0.88
C THR A 291 -17.69 -28.32 -2.01
N ARG A 292 -16.80 -29.20 -2.51
CA ARG A 292 -17.16 -30.22 -3.51
C ARG A 292 -18.28 -31.12 -3.02
N ALA A 293 -18.14 -31.65 -1.81
CA ALA A 293 -19.14 -32.54 -1.23
C ALA A 293 -20.52 -31.87 -1.14
N TYR A 294 -20.55 -30.60 -0.72
CA TYR A 294 -21.78 -29.81 -0.67
C TYR A 294 -22.39 -29.59 -2.06
N LEU A 295 -21.60 -29.18 -3.05
CA LEU A 295 -22.09 -28.88 -4.41
C LEU A 295 -22.59 -30.15 -5.13
N LEU A 296 -21.86 -31.26 -5.01
CA LEU A 296 -22.28 -32.58 -5.53
C LEU A 296 -23.57 -33.06 -4.87
N GLY A 297 -23.67 -32.95 -3.54
CA GLY A 297 -24.86 -33.34 -2.79
C GLY A 297 -26.12 -32.56 -3.21
N ARG A 298 -25.93 -31.34 -3.73
CA ARG A 298 -27.00 -30.50 -4.29
C ARG A 298 -27.22 -30.67 -5.80
N GLY A 299 -26.35 -31.43 -6.48
CA GLY A 299 -26.41 -31.61 -7.93
C GLY A 299 -26.06 -30.35 -8.74
N LEU A 300 -25.27 -29.45 -8.16
CA LEU A 300 -24.83 -28.18 -8.78
C LEU A 300 -23.60 -28.36 -9.67
N ILE A 301 -22.84 -29.42 -9.45
CA ILE A 301 -21.69 -29.86 -10.26
C ILE A 301 -21.78 -31.36 -10.47
N ASP A 302 -21.09 -31.88 -11.48
CA ASP A 302 -20.91 -33.32 -11.72
C ASP A 302 -19.54 -33.83 -11.27
N GLU A 303 -19.28 -35.11 -11.42
CA GLU A 303 -18.01 -35.74 -11.01
C GLU A 303 -16.80 -35.30 -11.84
N ASP A 304 -17.02 -34.86 -13.08
CA ASP A 304 -15.97 -34.47 -14.04
C ASP A 304 -15.60 -32.98 -13.92
N PHE A 305 -16.38 -32.20 -13.18
CA PHE A 305 -16.19 -30.76 -13.04
C PHE A 305 -14.76 -30.36 -12.62
N ASP A 306 -14.24 -30.99 -11.59
CA ASP A 306 -12.92 -30.68 -11.05
C ASP A 306 -11.80 -30.91 -12.07
N GLU A 307 -11.86 -32.04 -12.80
CA GLU A 307 -10.79 -32.38 -13.75
C GLU A 307 -10.85 -31.46 -14.99
N SER A 308 -12.05 -31.05 -15.39
CA SER A 308 -12.21 -30.06 -16.44
C SER A 308 -11.52 -28.75 -16.07
N VAL A 309 -11.83 -28.19 -14.89
CA VAL A 309 -11.23 -26.92 -14.41
C VAL A 309 -9.72 -27.02 -14.24
N LYS A 310 -9.22 -28.12 -13.69
CA LYS A 310 -7.78 -28.34 -13.54
C LYS A 310 -7.07 -28.46 -14.88
N SER A 311 -7.70 -29.13 -15.85
CA SER A 311 -7.15 -29.27 -17.20
C SER A 311 -7.09 -27.93 -17.93
N GLU A 312 -8.14 -27.12 -17.82
CA GLU A 312 -8.17 -25.75 -18.36
C GLU A 312 -7.00 -24.92 -17.78
N MET A 313 -6.83 -24.91 -16.45
CA MET A 313 -5.77 -24.12 -15.80
C MET A 313 -4.37 -24.62 -16.17
N ARG A 314 -4.16 -25.94 -16.29
CA ARG A 314 -2.87 -26.49 -16.74
C ARG A 314 -2.52 -26.01 -18.15
N ALA A 315 -3.48 -26.05 -19.07
CA ALA A 315 -3.27 -25.59 -20.44
C ALA A 315 -2.98 -24.07 -20.50
N GLU A 316 -3.66 -23.29 -19.66
CA GLU A 316 -3.43 -21.85 -19.55
C GLU A 316 -2.02 -21.54 -19.02
N VAL A 317 -1.55 -22.26 -17.98
CA VAL A 317 -0.20 -22.14 -17.43
C VAL A 317 0.85 -22.57 -18.46
N ASP A 318 0.64 -23.68 -19.16
CA ASP A 318 1.59 -24.18 -20.16
C ASP A 318 1.72 -23.17 -21.33
N THR A 319 0.61 -22.58 -21.77
CA THR A 319 0.62 -21.51 -22.77
C THR A 319 1.37 -20.27 -22.28
N ALA A 320 1.07 -19.82 -21.05
CA ALA A 320 1.68 -18.63 -20.48
C ALA A 320 3.18 -18.80 -20.24
N ILE A 321 3.64 -19.96 -19.82
CA ILE A 321 5.09 -20.19 -19.61
C ILE A 321 5.84 -20.28 -20.94
N ASP A 322 5.27 -20.85 -21.98
CA ASP A 322 5.88 -20.90 -23.31
C ASP A 322 6.01 -19.48 -23.91
N GLU A 323 4.99 -18.63 -23.73
CA GLU A 323 5.03 -17.22 -24.10
C GLU A 323 6.11 -16.47 -23.31
N LEU A 324 6.14 -16.66 -21.98
CA LEU A 324 7.12 -16.01 -21.11
C LEU A 324 8.57 -16.37 -21.45
N GLU A 325 8.82 -17.62 -21.90
CA GLU A 325 10.15 -18.07 -22.30
C GLU A 325 10.65 -17.43 -23.58
N THR A 326 9.74 -17.10 -24.46
CA THR A 326 10.06 -16.43 -25.74
C THR A 326 9.98 -14.92 -25.66
N MET A 327 9.50 -14.39 -24.53
CA MET A 327 9.38 -12.95 -24.30
C MET A 327 10.76 -12.29 -24.29
N PRO A 328 10.97 -11.26 -25.12
CA PRO A 328 12.23 -10.54 -25.13
C PRO A 328 12.47 -9.84 -23.79
N LEU A 329 13.73 -9.71 -23.40
CA LEU A 329 14.07 -8.83 -22.28
C LEU A 329 13.63 -7.39 -22.61
N PRO A 330 13.19 -6.63 -21.60
CA PRO A 330 12.79 -5.25 -21.82
C PRO A 330 13.97 -4.42 -22.35
N PRO A 331 13.71 -3.41 -23.17
CA PRO A 331 14.73 -2.43 -23.50
C PRO A 331 15.37 -1.87 -22.23
N ARG A 332 16.67 -1.61 -22.27
CA ARG A 332 17.43 -1.10 -21.11
C ARG A 332 16.84 0.19 -20.54
N ASP A 333 16.35 1.05 -21.40
CA ASP A 333 15.74 2.33 -21.04
C ASP A 333 14.44 2.21 -20.24
N THR A 334 13.76 1.06 -20.27
CA THR A 334 12.52 0.83 -19.52
C THR A 334 12.68 1.14 -18.03
N SER A 335 13.78 0.67 -17.42
CA SER A 335 14.07 0.93 -16.01
C SER A 335 14.36 2.40 -15.72
N PHE A 336 15.02 3.10 -16.66
CA PHE A 336 15.35 4.52 -16.52
C PHE A 336 14.12 5.42 -16.68
N ARG A 337 13.25 5.12 -17.65
CA ARG A 337 12.00 5.86 -17.90
C ARG A 337 11.00 5.75 -16.75
N ALA A 338 11.07 4.66 -15.99
CA ALA A 338 10.16 4.40 -14.87
C ALA A 338 10.52 5.16 -13.57
N VAL A 339 11.70 5.77 -13.49
CA VAL A 339 12.19 6.41 -12.25
C VAL A 339 11.45 7.72 -11.98
N HIS A 340 11.44 8.63 -12.94
CA HIS A 340 10.82 9.96 -12.84
C HIS A 340 9.75 10.18 -13.92
N GLU A 341 8.83 11.12 -13.67
CA GLU A 341 7.89 11.55 -14.70
C GLU A 341 8.61 12.08 -15.94
N LYS A 342 9.60 12.91 -15.70
CA LYS A 342 10.49 13.45 -16.74
C LYS A 342 11.93 13.12 -16.42
N MET A 343 12.63 12.57 -17.38
CA MET A 343 13.99 12.08 -17.18
C MET A 343 14.99 13.25 -17.06
N PRO A 344 15.67 13.40 -15.91
CA PRO A 344 16.73 14.41 -15.78
C PRO A 344 17.89 14.13 -16.74
N GLN A 345 18.59 15.17 -17.19
CA GLN A 345 19.70 15.08 -18.12
C GLN A 345 20.77 14.06 -17.68
N ARG A 346 21.10 14.03 -16.39
CA ARG A 346 22.08 13.08 -15.85
C ARG A 346 21.63 11.62 -15.98
N LEU A 347 20.34 11.34 -15.83
CA LEU A 347 19.81 9.98 -15.98
C LEU A 347 19.86 9.54 -17.44
N ILE A 348 19.63 10.48 -18.37
CA ILE A 348 19.80 10.25 -19.81
C ILE A 348 21.26 9.92 -20.14
N GLU A 349 22.20 10.67 -19.58
CA GLU A 349 23.65 10.42 -19.77
C GLU A 349 24.04 9.04 -19.26
N GLN A 350 23.60 8.64 -18.06
CA GLN A 350 23.84 7.31 -17.52
C GLN A 350 23.25 6.19 -18.40
N LEU A 351 22.03 6.37 -18.89
CA LEU A 351 21.40 5.43 -19.82
C LEU A 351 22.26 5.26 -21.09
N HIS A 352 22.67 6.38 -21.69
CA HIS A 352 23.49 6.36 -22.90
C HIS A 352 24.89 5.74 -22.65
N GLU A 353 25.50 5.99 -21.50
CA GLU A 353 26.75 5.35 -21.12
C GLU A 353 26.59 3.82 -20.99
N GLU A 354 25.53 3.34 -20.36
CA GLU A 354 25.26 1.91 -20.25
C GLU A 354 24.95 1.25 -21.61
N GLN A 355 24.16 1.91 -22.46
CA GLN A 355 23.86 1.42 -23.81
C GLN A 355 25.10 1.35 -24.67
N ALA A 356 25.94 2.39 -24.63
CA ALA A 356 27.21 2.41 -25.37
C ALA A 356 28.17 1.29 -24.89
N ALA A 357 28.25 1.05 -23.58
CA ALA A 357 29.06 -0.02 -23.02
C ALA A 357 28.56 -1.43 -23.42
N ALA A 358 27.25 -1.56 -23.66
CA ALA A 358 26.63 -2.80 -24.15
C ALA A 358 26.66 -2.94 -25.67
N GLY A 359 27.11 -1.92 -26.42
CA GLY A 359 27.07 -1.91 -27.89
C GLY A 359 25.65 -1.78 -28.46
N GLU A 360 24.73 -1.22 -27.68
CA GLU A 360 23.34 -0.98 -28.06
C GLU A 360 23.21 0.39 -28.76
N GLU A 361 22.15 0.55 -29.57
CA GLU A 361 21.78 1.85 -30.09
C GLU A 361 21.28 2.77 -28.98
N LEU A 362 21.68 4.04 -28.99
CA LEU A 362 21.27 4.99 -27.95
C LEU A 362 19.79 5.33 -28.08
N SER A 363 19.07 5.22 -26.98
CA SER A 363 17.65 5.57 -26.92
C SER A 363 17.43 7.04 -27.23
N VAL A 364 16.48 7.33 -28.10
CA VAL A 364 15.97 8.69 -28.29
C VAL A 364 14.97 8.99 -27.19
N ILE A 365 15.27 10.00 -26.39
CA ILE A 365 14.36 10.51 -25.36
C ILE A 365 13.65 11.73 -25.96
N ALA A 366 12.34 11.67 -26.05
CA ALA A 366 11.54 12.76 -26.61
C ALA A 366 11.59 14.01 -25.71
N ASP A 367 11.36 15.20 -26.28
CA ASP A 367 11.48 16.46 -25.53
C ASP A 367 10.46 16.58 -24.40
N ASP A 368 9.27 15.98 -24.54
CA ASP A 368 8.23 15.93 -23.51
C ASP A 368 8.54 14.92 -22.39
N GLU A 369 9.42 13.96 -22.65
CA GLU A 369 9.93 12.99 -21.66
C GLU A 369 11.16 13.53 -20.90
N ARG A 370 11.77 14.63 -21.37
CA ARG A 370 12.93 15.23 -20.71
C ARG A 370 12.50 16.26 -19.68
N TYR A 371 13.20 16.25 -18.57
CA TYR A 371 13.15 17.39 -17.69
C TYR A 371 13.84 18.58 -18.40
N SER A 372 13.06 19.56 -18.82
CA SER A 372 13.55 20.82 -19.35
C SER A 372 13.31 21.91 -18.34
N PRO A 373 14.37 22.63 -17.92
CA PRO A 373 14.15 23.85 -17.15
C PRO A 373 13.34 24.81 -18.04
N GLY A 374 12.16 25.22 -17.56
CA GLY A 374 11.35 26.22 -18.24
C GLY A 374 12.09 27.58 -18.38
N ASP A 375 11.54 28.47 -19.18
CA ASP A 375 12.05 29.82 -19.30
C ASP A 375 12.00 30.57 -17.97
N GLU A 376 13.04 31.40 -17.69
CA GLU A 376 12.99 32.33 -16.57
C GLU A 376 11.92 33.39 -16.86
N ILE A 377 10.81 33.26 -16.19
CA ILE A 377 9.85 34.38 -16.11
C ILE A 377 10.14 35.06 -14.78
N GLU A 378 10.62 36.31 -14.83
CA GLU A 378 10.69 37.13 -13.62
C GLU A 378 9.24 37.32 -13.11
N PRO A 379 8.96 36.96 -11.84
CA PRO A 379 7.61 37.14 -11.31
C PRO A 379 7.26 38.62 -11.26
N ASP A 380 6.25 38.99 -12.04
CA ASP A 380 5.64 40.31 -11.96
C ASP A 380 4.82 40.41 -10.68
N GLY A 381 4.84 41.58 -10.05
CA GLY A 381 3.95 41.87 -8.94
C GLY A 381 4.63 42.34 -7.65
N GLU A 382 3.84 42.37 -6.60
CA GLU A 382 4.25 42.85 -5.28
C GLU A 382 5.35 41.94 -4.69
N ARG A 383 6.33 42.59 -4.06
CA ARG A 383 7.39 41.91 -3.30
C ARG A 383 7.34 42.38 -1.85
N LYS A 384 7.58 41.45 -0.93
CA LYS A 384 7.54 41.73 0.52
C LYS A 384 8.77 41.17 1.23
N ALA A 385 9.08 41.77 2.37
CA ALA A 385 10.02 41.20 3.32
C ALA A 385 9.34 40.06 4.08
N LEU A 386 9.68 38.80 3.76
CA LEU A 386 9.11 37.62 4.39
C LEU A 386 10.20 36.77 5.03
N THR A 387 9.83 36.07 6.11
CA THR A 387 10.62 34.98 6.67
C THR A 387 10.46 33.72 5.82
N LEU A 388 11.29 32.70 6.09
CA LEU A 388 11.17 31.43 5.43
C LEU A 388 9.82 30.75 5.78
N VAL A 389 9.37 30.81 7.05
CA VAL A 389 8.06 30.35 7.50
C VAL A 389 6.93 31.02 6.72
N GLU A 390 6.90 32.34 6.67
CA GLU A 390 5.88 33.11 5.93
C GLU A 390 5.89 32.78 4.44
N SER A 391 7.05 32.50 3.87
CA SER A 391 7.20 32.10 2.46
C SER A 391 6.67 30.70 2.16
N LEU A 392 6.90 29.74 3.04
CA LEU A 392 6.32 28.39 2.96
C LEU A 392 4.81 28.42 3.13
N ASN A 393 4.31 29.17 4.15
CA ASN A 393 2.87 29.34 4.37
C ASN A 393 2.18 29.88 3.11
N LEU A 394 2.75 30.91 2.50
CA LEU A 394 2.20 31.51 1.29
C LEU A 394 2.19 30.55 0.09
N ALA A 395 3.20 29.69 -0.05
CA ALA A 395 3.24 28.68 -1.12
C ALA A 395 2.18 27.57 -0.90
N LEU A 396 2.03 27.12 0.33
CA LEU A 396 1.02 26.14 0.72
C LEU A 396 -0.39 26.69 0.55
N ASP A 397 -0.65 27.90 1.05
CA ASP A 397 -1.96 28.57 0.92
C ASP A 397 -2.37 28.74 -0.54
N HIS A 398 -1.41 29.12 -1.38
CA HIS A 398 -1.65 29.25 -2.82
C HIS A 398 -2.03 27.91 -3.46
N ALA A 399 -1.27 26.85 -3.20
CA ALA A 399 -1.57 25.51 -3.76
C ALA A 399 -2.93 24.98 -3.28
N MET A 400 -3.28 25.20 -2.02
CA MET A 400 -4.58 24.80 -1.48
C MET A 400 -5.73 25.62 -2.05
N SER A 401 -5.50 26.89 -2.38
CA SER A 401 -6.52 27.74 -3.02
C SER A 401 -6.78 27.39 -4.49
N GLU A 402 -5.79 26.86 -5.18
CA GLU A 402 -5.89 26.48 -6.59
C GLU A 402 -6.37 25.03 -6.82
N ARG A 403 -6.16 24.14 -5.83
CA ARG A 403 -6.42 22.69 -5.98
C ARG A 403 -7.15 22.14 -4.75
N ASP A 404 -8.40 21.77 -4.93
CA ASP A 404 -9.21 21.18 -3.86
C ASP A 404 -8.67 19.82 -3.37
N GLN A 405 -7.89 19.12 -4.20
CA GLN A 405 -7.27 17.83 -3.86
C GLN A 405 -6.03 17.98 -2.96
N THR A 406 -5.49 19.20 -2.76
CA THR A 406 -4.34 19.39 -1.87
C THR A 406 -4.79 19.32 -0.41
N VAL A 407 -4.16 18.44 0.36
CA VAL A 407 -4.45 18.20 1.78
C VAL A 407 -3.14 18.26 2.56
N ILE A 408 -3.09 19.04 3.63
CA ILE A 408 -1.97 19.07 4.56
C ILE A 408 -2.31 18.16 5.74
N MET A 409 -1.38 17.29 6.10
CA MET A 409 -1.56 16.31 7.16
C MET A 409 -0.29 16.13 7.99
N GLY A 410 -0.47 15.86 9.27
CA GLY A 410 0.62 15.67 10.21
C GLY A 410 0.17 15.92 11.63
N GLU A 411 1.12 16.00 12.54
CA GLU A 411 0.88 16.33 13.94
C GLU A 411 0.79 17.85 14.10
N ASP A 412 -0.23 18.33 14.80
CA ASP A 412 -0.47 19.75 15.12
C ASP A 412 -0.53 20.72 13.92
N VAL A 413 -0.65 20.21 12.68
CA VAL A 413 -0.66 21.03 11.46
C VAL A 413 -1.97 21.81 11.27
N GLY A 414 -3.05 21.37 11.92
CA GLY A 414 -4.38 21.96 11.82
C GLY A 414 -4.54 23.20 12.68
N ARG A 415 -5.21 23.06 13.81
CA ARG A 415 -5.58 24.21 14.66
C ARG A 415 -4.38 24.95 15.25
N GLU A 416 -3.32 24.25 15.61
CA GLU A 416 -2.10 24.87 16.14
C GLU A 416 -1.30 25.58 15.02
N GLY A 417 -1.43 25.13 13.78
CA GLY A 417 -0.72 25.69 12.63
C GLY A 417 0.74 25.23 12.51
N GLY A 418 1.02 24.03 13.05
CA GLY A 418 2.35 23.43 13.12
C GLY A 418 3.22 24.01 14.23
N VAL A 419 4.17 23.22 14.74
CA VAL A 419 5.10 23.61 15.82
C VAL A 419 5.84 24.91 15.50
N PHE A 420 6.19 25.13 14.24
CA PHE A 420 6.85 26.33 13.76
C PHE A 420 5.94 27.32 13.05
N ARG A 421 4.63 27.15 13.13
CA ARG A 421 3.61 28.04 12.57
C ARG A 421 3.63 28.14 11.02
N VAL A 422 4.16 27.13 10.34
CA VAL A 422 4.19 27.13 8.87
C VAL A 422 2.77 27.05 8.27
N THR A 423 1.84 26.39 8.95
CA THR A 423 0.44 26.23 8.51
C THR A 423 -0.54 27.14 9.29
N ALA A 424 -0.02 28.18 9.95
CA ALA A 424 -0.83 29.12 10.71
C ALA A 424 -1.98 29.71 9.86
N ASP A 425 -3.15 29.87 10.47
CA ASP A 425 -4.37 30.44 9.91
C ASP A 425 -5.01 29.65 8.73
N MET A 426 -4.42 28.51 8.34
CA MET A 426 -4.92 27.73 7.21
C MET A 426 -6.11 26.85 7.61
N TYR A 427 -6.18 26.41 8.87
CA TYR A 427 -7.29 25.57 9.34
C TYR A 427 -8.64 26.30 9.27
N GLU A 428 -8.68 27.58 9.65
CA GLU A 428 -9.88 28.42 9.58
C GLU A 428 -10.35 28.64 8.14
N LYS A 429 -9.41 28.63 7.20
CA LYS A 429 -9.68 28.85 5.77
C LYS A 429 -10.12 27.59 5.05
N TYR A 430 -9.52 26.45 5.34
CA TYR A 430 -9.69 25.22 4.56
C TYR A 430 -10.44 24.11 5.30
N GLY A 431 -10.58 24.21 6.62
CA GLY A 431 -11.33 23.26 7.44
C GLY A 431 -10.61 21.93 7.71
N ALA A 432 -11.25 21.12 8.56
CA ALA A 432 -10.68 19.86 9.06
C ALA A 432 -10.46 18.79 7.99
N ASP A 433 -11.22 18.81 6.89
CA ASP A 433 -11.09 17.82 5.82
C ASP A 433 -9.85 18.04 4.95
N ARG A 434 -9.26 19.23 5.00
CA ARG A 434 -8.07 19.58 4.22
C ARG A 434 -6.85 19.94 5.07
N MET A 435 -7.06 20.13 6.38
CA MET A 435 -6.00 20.36 7.39
C MET A 435 -6.15 19.29 8.46
N LEU A 436 -5.45 18.15 8.27
CA LEU A 436 -5.66 16.94 9.05
C LEU A 436 -4.65 16.84 10.19
N ASP A 437 -5.11 17.10 11.41
CA ASP A 437 -4.38 16.63 12.59
C ASP A 437 -4.50 15.10 12.67
N THR A 438 -3.38 14.41 12.59
CA THR A 438 -3.34 12.94 12.56
C THR A 438 -3.13 12.36 13.96
N PRO A 439 -3.42 11.06 14.17
CA PRO A 439 -2.82 10.37 15.30
C PRO A 439 -1.29 10.49 15.25
N LEU A 440 -0.64 10.59 16.43
CA LEU A 440 0.82 10.70 16.56
C LEU A 440 1.48 9.38 16.13
N CYS A 441 1.92 9.33 14.88
CA CYS A 441 2.59 8.17 14.30
C CYS A 441 3.11 8.49 12.90
N GLU A 442 4.37 8.81 12.75
CA GLU A 442 4.98 9.23 11.47
C GLU A 442 4.89 8.15 10.38
N LEU A 443 5.06 6.87 10.77
CA LEU A 443 4.83 5.74 9.87
C LEU A 443 3.40 5.73 9.31
N GLY A 444 2.42 5.96 10.19
CA GLY A 444 1.00 6.06 9.82
C GLY A 444 0.73 7.25 8.90
N ILE A 445 1.34 8.40 9.17
CA ILE A 445 1.23 9.61 8.35
C ILE A 445 1.72 9.33 6.93
N ILE A 446 2.93 8.81 6.76
CA ILE A 446 3.48 8.52 5.42
C ILE A 446 2.72 7.40 4.72
N GLY A 447 2.45 6.29 5.42
CA GLY A 447 1.72 5.17 4.83
C GLY A 447 0.33 5.55 4.33
N THR A 448 -0.41 6.36 5.11
CA THR A 448 -1.73 6.85 4.67
C THR A 448 -1.62 7.91 3.58
N ALA A 449 -0.60 8.78 3.60
CA ALA A 449 -0.35 9.73 2.52
C ALA A 449 -0.11 9.03 1.15
N ILE A 450 0.61 7.89 1.13
CA ILE A 450 0.77 7.07 -0.07
C ILE A 450 -0.60 6.64 -0.61
N GLY A 451 -1.44 6.07 0.25
CA GLY A 451 -2.76 5.61 -0.15
C GLY A 451 -3.68 6.73 -0.61
N MET A 452 -3.68 7.88 0.10
CA MET A 452 -4.42 9.07 -0.31
C MET A 452 -3.97 9.57 -1.70
N SER A 453 -2.67 9.54 -1.96
CA SER A 453 -2.11 9.91 -3.26
C SER A 453 -2.60 8.97 -4.37
N MET A 454 -2.66 7.64 -4.11
CA MET A 454 -3.25 6.67 -5.05
C MET A 454 -4.73 6.96 -5.32
N ALA A 455 -5.47 7.44 -4.33
CA ALA A 455 -6.87 7.82 -4.50
C ALA A 455 -7.06 9.12 -5.31
N GLY A 456 -6.00 9.89 -5.55
CA GLY A 456 -6.02 11.15 -6.31
C GLY A 456 -5.99 12.41 -5.44
N VAL A 457 -5.75 12.28 -4.14
CA VAL A 457 -5.39 13.39 -3.25
C VAL A 457 -3.93 13.79 -3.50
N ARG A 458 -3.57 15.04 -3.26
CA ARG A 458 -2.18 15.52 -3.27
C ARG A 458 -1.77 15.85 -1.83
N PRO A 459 -1.29 14.89 -1.07
CA PRO A 459 -0.96 15.10 0.33
C PRO A 459 0.36 15.85 0.50
N VAL A 460 0.35 16.75 1.48
CA VAL A 460 1.54 17.38 2.05
C VAL A 460 1.68 16.86 3.47
N ALA A 461 2.53 15.86 3.66
CA ALA A 461 2.75 15.20 4.95
C ALA A 461 3.88 15.90 5.70
N GLU A 462 3.60 16.42 6.90
CA GLU A 462 4.61 16.99 7.77
C GLU A 462 5.14 15.96 8.76
N MET A 463 6.47 15.79 8.79
CA MET A 463 7.19 15.23 9.91
C MET A 463 7.59 16.38 10.81
N GLU A 464 7.25 16.33 12.08
CA GLU A 464 7.53 17.43 13.01
C GLU A 464 9.02 17.80 13.04
N PHE A 465 9.88 16.77 12.98
CA PHE A 465 11.33 16.92 12.84
C PHE A 465 11.90 15.83 11.92
N ALA A 466 12.97 16.17 11.20
CA ALA A 466 13.65 15.24 10.29
C ALA A 466 14.16 13.95 10.99
N GLY A 467 14.55 14.02 12.26
CA GLY A 467 14.94 12.87 13.06
C GLY A 467 13.80 11.89 13.35
N PHE A 468 12.55 12.34 13.38
CA PHE A 468 11.38 11.49 13.63
C PHE A 468 10.98 10.66 12.40
N ALA A 469 11.40 11.08 11.22
CA ALA A 469 11.17 10.33 9.98
C ALA A 469 11.81 8.92 9.97
N PHE A 470 12.69 8.60 10.92
CA PHE A 470 13.27 7.25 11.05
C PHE A 470 12.21 6.18 11.32
N THR A 471 11.12 6.51 12.02
CA THR A 471 10.01 5.58 12.26
C THR A 471 9.24 5.26 10.99
N ALA A 472 9.24 6.17 10.00
CA ALA A 472 8.59 6.04 8.69
C ALA A 472 9.57 5.63 7.56
N PHE A 473 10.82 5.28 7.89
CA PHE A 473 11.88 5.08 6.90
C PHE A 473 11.54 4.01 5.87
N ASP A 474 10.93 2.88 6.28
CA ASP A 474 10.53 1.83 5.35
C ASP A 474 9.44 2.32 4.37
N GLN A 475 8.42 3.01 4.85
CA GLN A 475 7.38 3.58 3.98
C GLN A 475 7.99 4.53 2.94
N ILE A 476 8.97 5.36 3.32
CA ILE A 476 9.62 6.29 2.40
C ILE A 476 10.50 5.54 1.39
N ILE A 477 11.40 4.68 1.84
CA ILE A 477 12.42 4.06 0.99
C ILE A 477 11.87 2.88 0.18
N SER A 478 11.07 2.02 0.81
CA SER A 478 10.55 0.82 0.14
C SER A 478 9.34 1.11 -0.74
N HIS A 479 8.57 2.16 -0.43
CA HIS A 479 7.34 2.47 -1.16
C HIS A 479 7.40 3.80 -1.90
N VAL A 480 7.51 4.94 -1.22
CA VAL A 480 7.51 6.26 -1.88
C VAL A 480 8.57 6.33 -2.98
N ALA A 481 9.81 5.94 -2.66
CA ALA A 481 10.93 6.03 -3.60
C ALA A 481 10.86 5.04 -4.76
N ARG A 482 10.23 3.87 -4.60
CA ARG A 482 10.35 2.74 -5.54
C ARG A 482 9.08 2.37 -6.28
N TYR A 483 7.94 2.94 -5.90
CA TYR A 483 6.65 2.47 -6.43
C TYR A 483 6.51 2.75 -7.92
N SER A 484 6.93 3.92 -8.39
CA SER A 484 6.95 4.25 -9.82
C SER A 484 7.79 3.25 -10.61
N TRP A 485 9.01 2.96 -10.16
CA TRP A 485 9.86 1.95 -10.79
C TRP A 485 9.22 0.55 -10.78
N ARG A 486 8.64 0.13 -9.63
CA ARG A 486 7.98 -1.17 -9.46
C ARG A 486 6.79 -1.35 -10.39
N THR A 487 6.09 -0.28 -10.72
CA THR A 487 4.92 -0.26 -11.62
C THR A 487 5.27 0.18 -13.05
N VAL A 488 6.56 0.25 -13.38
CA VAL A 488 7.05 0.70 -14.69
C VAL A 488 6.47 2.08 -15.09
N GLY A 489 6.42 2.99 -14.12
CA GLY A 489 5.92 4.35 -14.30
C GLY A 489 4.38 4.51 -14.30
N LYS A 490 3.63 3.42 -14.15
CA LYS A 490 2.16 3.44 -14.22
C LYS A 490 1.49 4.09 -13.01
N VAL A 491 2.12 4.03 -11.83
CA VAL A 491 1.64 4.68 -10.60
C VAL A 491 2.69 5.64 -10.10
N ARG A 492 2.29 6.86 -9.84
CA ARG A 492 3.11 7.92 -9.26
C ARG A 492 2.45 8.50 -8.02
N PHE A 493 3.25 9.07 -7.15
CA PHE A 493 2.78 9.68 -5.92
C PHE A 493 3.13 11.17 -5.90
N PRO A 494 2.20 12.06 -6.27
CA PRO A 494 2.37 13.50 -6.09
C PRO A 494 2.28 13.86 -4.59
N LEU A 495 3.27 13.46 -3.82
CA LEU A 495 3.36 13.57 -2.37
C LEU A 495 4.54 14.46 -1.98
N VAL A 496 4.29 15.46 -1.15
CA VAL A 496 5.35 16.26 -0.53
C VAL A 496 5.48 15.85 0.94
N ILE A 497 6.70 15.49 1.35
CA ILE A 497 7.03 15.17 2.74
C ILE A 497 7.89 16.32 3.27
N ARG A 498 7.33 17.13 4.15
CA ARG A 498 8.02 18.25 4.81
C ARG A 498 8.78 17.74 6.04
N MET A 499 10.03 18.15 6.17
CA MET A 499 10.92 17.73 7.25
C MET A 499 11.70 18.91 7.81
N PRO A 500 11.20 19.60 8.83
CA PRO A 500 12.01 20.56 9.60
C PRO A 500 13.23 19.89 10.20
N GLY A 501 14.43 20.47 10.04
CA GLY A 501 15.64 19.84 10.55
C GLY A 501 16.90 20.70 10.42
N GLY A 502 18.03 20.07 10.70
CA GLY A 502 19.34 20.70 10.67
C GLY A 502 19.75 21.37 11.97
N GLY A 503 21.06 21.61 12.11
CA GLY A 503 21.64 22.20 13.31
C GLY A 503 21.24 23.65 13.54
N GLY A 504 21.60 24.18 14.73
CA GLY A 504 21.34 25.57 15.14
C GLY A 504 20.02 25.79 15.87
N HIS A 505 19.26 24.73 16.11
CA HIS A 505 18.18 24.69 17.09
C HIS A 505 18.73 24.15 18.41
N GLU A 506 18.58 24.88 19.52
CA GLU A 506 19.11 24.49 20.83
C GLU A 506 18.23 23.41 21.49
N GLY A 507 17.88 22.35 20.73
CA GLY A 507 17.11 21.20 21.18
C GLY A 507 17.96 19.95 21.43
N TYR A 508 17.30 18.86 21.80
CA TYR A 508 17.94 17.53 21.88
C TYR A 508 18.38 17.07 20.49
N GLU A 509 19.30 16.09 20.42
CA GLU A 509 19.87 15.59 19.16
C GLU A 509 18.81 15.22 18.11
N GLY A 510 17.73 14.52 18.49
CA GLY A 510 16.64 14.12 17.58
C GLY A 510 15.87 15.27 16.94
N HIS A 511 15.96 16.49 17.49
CA HIS A 511 15.36 17.72 16.92
C HIS A 511 16.33 18.48 16.01
N SER A 512 17.60 18.06 15.92
CA SER A 512 18.66 18.75 15.19
C SER A 512 19.31 17.89 14.12
N ASP A 513 18.71 16.75 13.77
CA ASP A 513 19.24 15.82 12.80
C ASP A 513 19.29 16.41 11.38
N SER A 514 20.38 16.06 10.66
CA SER A 514 20.58 16.34 9.24
C SER A 514 20.56 15.00 8.49
N THR A 515 19.38 14.60 8.03
CA THR A 515 19.11 13.27 7.48
C THR A 515 19.03 13.25 5.96
N GLU A 516 19.24 14.36 5.28
CA GLU A 516 19.06 14.53 3.83
C GLU A 516 19.88 13.52 3.01
N ALA A 517 21.08 13.16 3.45
CA ALA A 517 21.92 12.19 2.77
C ALA A 517 21.34 10.77 2.76
N LEU A 518 20.58 10.40 3.80
CA LEU A 518 19.94 9.09 3.91
C LEU A 518 18.83 8.94 2.87
N PHE A 519 18.10 10.01 2.60
CA PHE A 519 17.00 10.02 1.64
C PHE A 519 17.45 10.31 0.20
N ALA A 520 18.60 10.95 0.02
CA ALA A 520 19.19 11.20 -1.30
C ALA A 520 19.95 9.98 -1.86
N HIS A 521 20.35 9.03 -1.01
CA HIS A 521 21.16 7.87 -1.41
C HIS A 521 20.36 6.73 -2.07
N PRO A 522 19.15 6.35 -1.62
CA PRO A 522 18.44 5.20 -2.17
C PRO A 522 18.09 5.38 -3.64
N PRO A 523 18.14 4.30 -4.44
CA PRO A 523 17.69 4.35 -5.82
C PRO A 523 16.17 4.55 -5.86
N GLY A 524 15.70 5.39 -6.77
CA GLY A 524 14.28 5.60 -7.01
C GLY A 524 13.94 7.04 -7.39
N GLY A 525 12.65 7.28 -7.66
CA GLY A 525 12.09 8.56 -8.11
C GLY A 525 11.88 9.60 -7.01
N LEU A 526 12.60 9.53 -5.91
CA LEU A 526 12.49 10.47 -4.79
C LEU A 526 13.34 11.72 -5.04
N GLN A 527 12.72 12.89 -4.98
CA GLN A 527 13.41 14.17 -5.05
C GLN A 527 13.68 14.69 -3.64
N VAL A 528 14.89 15.16 -3.38
CA VAL A 528 15.28 15.71 -2.06
C VAL A 528 15.65 17.18 -2.25
N VAL A 529 14.95 18.07 -1.54
CA VAL A 529 15.05 19.53 -1.68
C VAL A 529 15.41 20.16 -0.34
N TYR A 530 16.33 21.12 -0.36
CA TYR A 530 16.75 21.85 0.85
C TYR A 530 17.02 23.33 0.52
N PRO A 531 16.04 24.24 0.75
CA PRO A 531 16.20 25.66 0.43
C PRO A 531 17.18 26.35 1.39
N SER A 532 17.84 27.40 0.89
CA SER A 532 18.80 28.17 1.68
C SER A 532 18.27 29.53 2.18
N ASN A 533 17.17 30.02 1.62
CA ASN A 533 16.57 31.32 1.92
C ASN A 533 15.07 31.31 1.62
N ALA A 534 14.37 32.39 1.99
CA ALA A 534 12.92 32.53 1.88
C ALA A 534 12.41 32.54 0.43
N ILE A 535 13.17 33.09 -0.53
CA ILE A 535 12.80 33.07 -1.96
C ILE A 535 12.85 31.65 -2.51
N ASP A 536 13.97 30.96 -2.26
CA ASP A 536 14.14 29.59 -2.70
C ASP A 536 13.10 28.66 -2.03
N ALA A 537 12.81 28.87 -0.74
CA ALA A 537 11.82 28.07 0.00
C ALA A 537 10.43 28.16 -0.64
N LYS A 538 9.93 29.37 -0.88
CA LYS A 538 8.64 29.57 -1.53
C LYS A 538 8.58 28.89 -2.87
N GLY A 539 9.56 29.10 -3.61
CA GLY A 539 9.59 28.70 -4.97
C GLY A 539 9.80 27.20 -5.16
N LEU A 540 10.72 26.56 -4.43
CA LEU A 540 10.92 25.12 -4.42
C LEU A 540 9.69 24.40 -3.87
N MET A 541 8.99 24.97 -2.87
CA MET A 541 7.73 24.41 -2.37
C MET A 541 6.66 24.44 -3.47
N ALA A 542 6.50 25.55 -4.19
CA ALA A 542 5.56 25.63 -5.31
C ALA A 542 5.83 24.57 -6.38
N ALA A 543 7.12 24.32 -6.73
CA ALA A 543 7.49 23.28 -7.68
C ALA A 543 7.24 21.87 -7.12
N ALA A 544 7.54 21.63 -5.84
CA ALA A 544 7.28 20.35 -5.20
C ALA A 544 5.79 20.01 -5.21
N LEU A 545 4.92 21.00 -4.96
CA LEU A 545 3.47 20.83 -4.97
C LEU A 545 2.88 20.60 -6.37
N GLU A 546 3.62 20.94 -7.43
CA GLU A 546 3.25 20.66 -8.82
C GLU A 546 3.80 19.34 -9.35
N SER A 547 4.82 18.77 -8.69
CA SER A 547 5.50 17.55 -9.12
C SER A 547 4.55 16.35 -9.10
N GLU A 548 4.64 15.47 -10.09
CA GLU A 548 4.03 14.15 -10.08
C GLU A 548 4.95 13.11 -9.40
N ASP A 549 6.23 13.43 -9.24
CA ASP A 549 7.17 12.62 -8.48
C ASP A 549 7.16 13.04 -6.99
N PRO A 550 7.39 12.11 -6.06
CA PRO A 550 7.43 12.43 -4.64
C PRO A 550 8.63 13.30 -4.27
N VAL A 551 8.41 14.25 -3.37
CA VAL A 551 9.42 15.20 -2.91
C VAL A 551 9.58 15.17 -1.40
N ILE A 552 10.80 14.97 -0.91
CA ILE A 552 11.17 15.30 0.47
C ILE A 552 11.67 16.74 0.49
N PHE A 553 11.02 17.56 1.27
CA PHE A 553 11.30 18.97 1.41
C PHE A 553 11.85 19.25 2.81
N PHE A 554 13.17 19.30 2.92
CA PHE A 554 13.83 19.71 4.16
C PHE A 554 13.68 21.19 4.40
N GLU A 555 13.47 21.58 5.65
CA GLU A 555 13.28 22.96 6.07
C GLU A 555 14.34 23.33 7.12
N PRO A 556 15.27 24.26 6.80
CA PRO A 556 16.34 24.65 7.74
C PRO A 556 15.77 25.47 8.90
N ILE A 557 15.56 24.84 10.05
CA ILE A 557 14.96 25.48 11.25
C ILE A 557 15.73 26.76 11.63
N VAL A 558 17.05 26.74 11.54
CA VAL A 558 17.90 27.92 11.81
C VAL A 558 17.58 29.13 10.92
N LYS A 559 16.94 28.91 9.77
CA LYS A 559 16.57 29.97 8.81
C LYS A 559 15.09 30.37 8.90
N TYR A 560 14.28 29.70 9.66
CA TYR A 560 12.82 29.91 9.69
C TYR A 560 12.42 31.37 9.90
N PHE A 561 13.06 32.06 10.83
CA PHE A 561 12.74 33.44 11.17
C PHE A 561 13.67 34.47 10.52
N THR A 562 14.58 34.02 9.63
CA THR A 562 15.41 34.92 8.85
C THR A 562 14.58 35.61 7.77
N ARG A 563 14.52 36.96 7.78
CA ARG A 563 13.82 37.75 6.77
C ARG A 563 14.64 37.91 5.50
N HIS A 564 13.93 37.95 4.41
CA HIS A 564 14.45 38.28 3.08
C HIS A 564 13.59 39.37 2.45
N ASP A 565 14.20 40.50 2.02
CA ASP A 565 13.49 41.73 1.69
C ASP A 565 12.78 41.74 0.33
N ASP A 566 12.96 40.70 -0.49
CA ASP A 566 12.53 40.73 -1.91
C ASP A 566 11.82 39.45 -2.31
N VAL A 567 10.91 38.95 -1.47
CA VAL A 567 10.16 37.72 -1.77
C VAL A 567 8.94 38.08 -2.62
N PRO A 568 8.80 37.48 -3.84
CA PRO A 568 7.61 37.71 -4.65
C PRO A 568 6.36 37.13 -3.96
N VAL A 569 5.28 37.93 -3.91
CA VAL A 569 4.00 37.51 -3.33
C VAL A 569 3.15 36.75 -4.33
N SER A 570 3.24 37.13 -5.62
CA SER A 570 2.60 36.39 -6.71
C SER A 570 3.22 35.02 -6.96
N THR A 571 2.53 34.17 -7.71
CA THR A 571 2.98 32.80 -8.05
C THR A 571 4.37 32.75 -8.67
N LEU A 572 5.19 31.86 -8.17
CA LEU A 572 6.59 31.70 -8.59
C LEU A 572 6.81 30.55 -9.57
N ARG A 573 5.82 30.20 -10.39
CA ARG A 573 5.94 29.05 -11.30
C ARG A 573 7.21 29.01 -12.13
N SER A 574 7.82 30.16 -12.38
CA SER A 574 8.82 30.29 -13.43
C SER A 574 10.27 30.27 -12.97
N ARG A 575 10.58 30.67 -11.75
CA ARG A 575 11.99 30.83 -11.32
C ARG A 575 12.65 29.52 -10.90
N LEU A 576 11.86 28.52 -10.62
CA LEU A 576 12.34 27.27 -10.02
C LEU A 576 12.83 26.23 -11.01
N VAL A 577 12.20 26.20 -12.14
CA VAL A 577 12.56 25.24 -13.17
C VAL A 577 14.02 25.45 -13.62
N LYS A 578 14.56 26.65 -13.56
CA LYS A 578 15.98 26.90 -13.84
C LYS A 578 16.94 26.58 -12.71
N ARG A 579 16.51 26.71 -11.44
CA ARG A 579 17.37 26.39 -10.30
C ARG A 579 17.36 24.92 -9.91
N GLY A 580 16.26 24.22 -10.14
CA GLY A 580 16.20 22.77 -9.96
C GLY A 580 17.17 22.00 -10.86
N SER A 581 17.57 22.57 -12.00
CA SER A 581 18.64 22.01 -12.85
C SER A 581 20.06 22.16 -12.23
N ARG A 582 20.19 22.87 -11.13
CA ARG A 582 21.43 23.10 -10.38
C ARG A 582 21.27 22.77 -8.90
N VAL A 583 20.53 21.73 -8.54
CA VAL A 583 20.68 21.20 -7.18
C VAL A 583 22.05 20.53 -7.13
N PRO A 584 23.07 21.14 -6.48
CA PRO A 584 24.30 20.45 -6.21
C PRO A 584 23.95 19.37 -5.20
N GLY A 585 23.94 18.11 -5.61
CA GLY A 585 23.71 17.04 -4.69
C GLY A 585 22.75 15.93 -5.12
N LEU A 586 22.09 16.01 -6.28
CA LEU A 586 21.62 14.80 -6.93
C LEU A 586 22.84 14.08 -7.54
N MET A 587 23.68 13.51 -6.67
CA MET A 587 24.65 12.50 -7.04
C MET A 587 24.01 11.14 -6.95
#